data_9e2518211b15284ffc6ae3a7a19bebd8
#
_entry.id   9e2518211b15284ffc6ae3a7a19bebd8
#
_cell.length_a   1.000
_cell.length_b   1.000
_cell.length_c   1.000
_cell.angle_alpha   90.00
_cell.angle_beta   90.00
_cell.angle_gamma   90.00
#
_symmetry.space_group_name_H-M   'P 1'
#
loop_
_entity.id
_entity.type
_entity.pdbx_description
1 polymer ?
#
loop_
_entity_poly.entity_id
_entity_poly.type
_entity_poly.pdbx_seq_one_letter_code
_entity_poly.pdbx_strand_id
1 'polypeptide(L)'
;VGTAAHRESALRRARAIPRYIDNEISLLELGLREGYSSPKVIVREVIVQLDGLLATEPAKSPFSSPGERDADPAFQAAYIAVVRDEINPAIRRYRDFLEKTYLPAARDALGVSANPNGRACYDAVVRQFSTVAMPADQVYETGQRELRRLDEELRPLAQRLAGTDDVTQAMRAVTTEPRFMFRSSDEVIAYAQAAQDRALAAMPRAFGVYTRVPVKIEPYPEFRARAGAPGQYMPPPEDGSRPPVHLINTWDPTHKSRSIVESTTFHETWPGHHQQTMVAREAPGQHLLLRAFYNSGFGEGWALYAERVADELGLYSGDLDRFGYLASAKFRAARMVLDSGIHTRGMGYEEAIALLGQHSTRTPEEVRGEVNRYISW
;
A
#
# COMPACT_ATOMS: atom_id res chain seq x y z
N VAL A 1 2.53 -9.70 26.50
CA VAL A 1 2.19 -8.81 27.61
C VAL A 1 3.03 -9.19 28.83
N GLY A 2 2.82 -10.29 29.51
CA GLY A 2 3.76 -11.03 30.37
C GLY A 2 4.06 -10.48 31.77
N THR A 3 3.84 -9.22 32.11
CA THR A 3 4.02 -8.67 33.46
C THR A 3 2.71 -8.08 34.01
N ALA A 4 2.55 -8.02 35.32
CA ALA A 4 1.36 -7.43 35.97
C ALA A 4 1.12 -5.99 35.51
N ALA A 5 2.15 -5.17 35.46
CA ALA A 5 2.07 -3.77 34.96
C ALA A 5 1.66 -3.68 33.50
N HIS A 6 2.15 -4.58 32.65
CA HIS A 6 1.77 -4.63 31.25
C HIS A 6 0.31 -5.08 31.07
N ARG A 7 -0.16 -6.05 31.85
CA ARG A 7 -1.56 -6.51 31.84
C ARG A 7 -2.51 -5.40 32.27
N GLU A 8 -2.20 -4.71 33.37
CA GLU A 8 -2.98 -3.55 33.82
C GLU A 8 -3.04 -2.45 32.75
N SER A 9 -1.90 -2.10 32.16
CA SER A 9 -1.82 -1.12 31.09
C SER A 9 -2.62 -1.54 29.86
N ALA A 10 -2.61 -2.82 29.48
CA ALA A 10 -3.38 -3.34 28.35
C ALA A 10 -4.88 -3.25 28.63
N LEU A 11 -5.37 -3.67 29.81
CA LEU A 11 -6.77 -3.54 30.19
C LEU A 11 -7.23 -2.07 30.24
N ARG A 12 -6.42 -1.18 30.81
CA ARG A 12 -6.73 0.26 30.84
C ARG A 12 -6.88 0.84 29.42
N ARG A 13 -6.00 0.48 28.50
CA ARG A 13 -6.09 0.90 27.09
C ARG A 13 -7.32 0.32 26.40
N ALA A 14 -7.61 -0.97 26.62
CA ALA A 14 -8.79 -1.62 26.05
C ALA A 14 -10.09 -0.93 26.52
N ARG A 15 -10.20 -0.61 27.80
CA ARG A 15 -11.35 0.12 28.36
C ARG A 15 -11.46 1.57 27.92
N ALA A 16 -10.41 2.14 27.33
CA ALA A 16 -10.46 3.48 26.73
C ALA A 16 -11.01 3.47 25.28
N ILE A 17 -11.06 2.33 24.60
CA ILE A 17 -11.54 2.21 23.21
C ILE A 17 -13.00 2.69 23.05
N PRO A 18 -13.96 2.36 23.93
CA PRO A 18 -15.33 2.90 23.81
C PRO A 18 -15.38 4.42 23.75
N ARG A 19 -14.63 5.09 24.63
CA ARG A 19 -14.54 6.56 24.61
C ARG A 19 -13.94 7.10 23.32
N TYR A 20 -12.92 6.42 22.79
CA TYR A 20 -12.34 6.80 21.49
C TYR A 20 -13.40 6.71 20.38
N ILE A 21 -14.18 5.62 20.34
CA ILE A 21 -15.25 5.43 19.37
C ILE A 21 -16.32 6.52 19.53
N ASP A 22 -16.75 6.85 20.74
CA ASP A 22 -17.75 7.90 20.99
C ASP A 22 -17.22 9.29 20.58
N ASN A 23 -15.92 9.56 20.71
CA ASN A 23 -15.31 10.78 20.18
C ASN A 23 -15.34 10.80 18.64
N GLU A 24 -15.05 9.67 17.97
CA GLU A 24 -15.15 9.59 16.49
C GLU A 24 -16.59 9.85 16.01
N ILE A 25 -17.61 9.30 16.68
CA ILE A 25 -19.02 9.62 16.38
C ILE A 25 -19.26 11.14 16.47
N SER A 26 -18.79 11.74 17.56
CA SER A 26 -18.97 13.19 17.78
C SER A 26 -18.27 14.05 16.71
N LEU A 27 -17.09 13.64 16.26
CA LEU A 27 -16.37 14.31 15.18
C LEU A 27 -17.08 14.15 13.83
N LEU A 28 -17.63 12.99 13.54
CA LEU A 28 -18.42 12.76 12.32
C LEU A 28 -19.73 13.55 12.33
N GLU A 29 -20.40 13.67 13.48
CA GLU A 29 -21.57 14.53 13.65
C GLU A 29 -21.22 16.02 13.43
N LEU A 30 -20.09 16.48 13.98
CA LEU A 30 -19.59 17.83 13.73
C LEU A 30 -19.33 18.03 12.23
N GLY A 31 -18.65 17.06 11.58
CA GLY A 31 -18.39 17.10 10.14
C GLY A 31 -19.69 17.28 9.35
N LEU A 32 -20.73 16.49 9.63
CA LEU A 32 -22.04 16.62 8.95
C LEU A 32 -22.66 18.02 9.15
N ARG A 33 -22.59 18.58 10.35
CA ARG A 33 -23.10 19.95 10.63
C ARG A 33 -22.36 21.03 9.83
N GLU A 34 -21.07 20.83 9.61
CA GLU A 34 -20.21 21.75 8.85
C GLU A 34 -20.17 21.44 7.35
N GLY A 35 -20.96 20.46 6.88
CA GLY A 35 -21.06 20.08 5.47
C GLY A 35 -19.95 19.14 4.97
N TYR A 36 -19.19 18.54 5.89
CA TYR A 36 -18.16 17.53 5.55
C TYR A 36 -18.71 16.13 5.70
N SER A 37 -18.53 15.29 4.70
CA SER A 37 -18.91 13.88 4.78
C SER A 37 -18.00 12.99 3.93
N SER A 38 -17.95 11.71 4.27
CA SER A 38 -17.38 10.66 3.43
C SER A 38 -18.39 10.26 2.32
N PRO A 39 -17.93 9.69 1.19
CA PRO A 39 -18.82 9.15 0.17
C PRO A 39 -19.62 7.96 0.70
N LYS A 40 -20.89 7.84 0.29
CA LYS A 40 -21.76 6.73 0.68
C LYS A 40 -21.19 5.35 0.41
N VAL A 41 -20.45 5.18 -0.69
CA VAL A 41 -19.84 3.89 -1.03
C VAL A 41 -18.86 3.43 0.06
N ILE A 42 -18.04 4.33 0.59
CA ILE A 42 -17.09 4.02 1.67
C ILE A 42 -17.82 3.76 2.99
N VAL A 43 -18.84 4.55 3.31
CA VAL A 43 -19.64 4.33 4.54
C VAL A 43 -20.26 2.94 4.55
N ARG A 44 -20.81 2.48 3.41
CA ARG A 44 -21.36 1.11 3.29
C ARG A 44 -20.32 0.04 3.52
N GLU A 45 -19.10 0.19 2.94
CA GLU A 45 -18.00 -0.75 3.15
C GLU A 45 -17.59 -0.82 4.63
N VAL A 46 -17.50 0.32 5.31
CA VAL A 46 -17.20 0.37 6.76
C VAL A 46 -18.28 -0.34 7.57
N ILE A 47 -19.57 -0.14 7.24
CA ILE A 47 -20.68 -0.85 7.91
C ILE A 47 -20.52 -2.36 7.76
N VAL A 48 -20.23 -2.86 6.55
CA VAL A 48 -20.00 -4.30 6.29
C VAL A 48 -18.82 -4.83 7.10
N GLN A 49 -17.72 -4.08 7.21
CA GLN A 49 -16.57 -4.46 8.03
C GLN A 49 -16.91 -4.53 9.51
N LEU A 50 -17.69 -3.57 10.03
CA LEU A 50 -18.14 -3.56 11.42
C LEU A 50 -19.12 -4.70 11.71
N ASP A 51 -20.01 -5.05 10.77
CA ASP A 51 -20.90 -6.21 10.89
C ASP A 51 -20.10 -7.52 10.96
N GLY A 52 -19.08 -7.69 10.11
CA GLY A 52 -18.15 -8.83 10.17
C GLY A 52 -17.39 -8.93 11.49
N LEU A 53 -16.93 -7.79 12.00
CA LEU A 53 -16.24 -7.71 13.30
C LEU A 53 -17.17 -8.09 14.47
N LEU A 54 -18.42 -7.60 14.46
CA LEU A 54 -19.44 -7.91 15.49
C LEU A 54 -19.94 -9.35 15.41
N ALA A 55 -19.89 -10.00 14.26
CA ALA A 55 -20.23 -11.42 14.09
C ALA A 55 -19.11 -12.35 14.61
N THR A 56 -17.89 -11.83 14.81
CA THR A 56 -16.76 -12.62 15.32
C THR A 56 -16.91 -12.85 16.82
N GLU A 57 -16.67 -14.09 17.25
CA GLU A 57 -16.62 -14.43 18.69
C GLU A 57 -15.61 -13.51 19.40
N PRO A 58 -15.94 -12.97 20.60
CA PRO A 58 -15.04 -12.04 21.30
C PRO A 58 -13.63 -12.58 21.51
N ALA A 59 -13.48 -13.87 21.76
CA ALA A 59 -12.17 -14.51 21.94
C ALA A 59 -11.33 -14.53 20.63
N LYS A 60 -11.97 -14.51 19.48
CA LYS A 60 -11.33 -14.52 18.14
C LYS A 60 -11.27 -13.13 17.50
N SER A 61 -11.77 -12.12 18.18
CA SER A 61 -11.73 -10.74 17.72
C SER A 61 -10.29 -10.24 17.60
N PRO A 62 -9.94 -9.45 16.56
CA PRO A 62 -8.64 -8.79 16.48
C PRO A 62 -8.28 -7.97 17.73
N PHE A 63 -9.29 -7.46 18.43
CA PHE A 63 -9.09 -6.76 19.71
C PHE A 63 -8.58 -7.66 20.82
N SER A 64 -8.78 -8.98 20.76
CA SER A 64 -8.36 -9.92 21.82
C SER A 64 -6.89 -10.32 21.75
N SER A 65 -6.16 -9.93 20.72
CA SER A 65 -4.73 -10.26 20.52
C SER A 65 -3.81 -10.02 21.75
N PRO A 66 -3.95 -8.96 22.55
CA PRO A 66 -3.16 -8.85 23.78
C PRO A 66 -3.46 -9.95 24.82
N GLY A 67 -4.71 -10.39 24.91
CA GLY A 67 -5.10 -11.54 25.76
C GLY A 67 -4.50 -12.85 25.25
N GLU A 68 -4.64 -13.13 23.96
CA GLU A 68 -4.12 -14.35 23.32
C GLU A 68 -2.61 -14.53 23.49
N ARG A 69 -1.86 -13.44 23.51
CA ARG A 69 -0.39 -13.43 23.65
C ARG A 69 0.11 -13.50 25.08
N ASP A 70 -0.76 -13.62 26.08
CA ASP A 70 -0.39 -13.75 27.48
C ASP A 70 -0.71 -15.16 27.98
N ALA A 71 0.15 -15.71 28.82
CA ALA A 71 -0.02 -17.06 29.37
C ALA A 71 -0.95 -17.13 30.58
N ASP A 72 -1.39 -15.97 31.14
CA ASP A 72 -2.25 -15.91 32.33
C ASP A 72 -3.73 -16.06 31.96
N PRO A 73 -4.39 -17.18 32.31
CA PRO A 73 -5.80 -17.41 31.98
C PRO A 73 -6.76 -16.37 32.57
N ALA A 74 -6.43 -15.83 33.75
CA ALA A 74 -7.26 -14.82 34.39
C ALA A 74 -7.22 -13.49 33.61
N PHE A 75 -6.04 -13.10 33.15
CA PHE A 75 -5.90 -11.93 32.29
C PHE A 75 -6.58 -12.14 30.92
N GLN A 76 -6.44 -13.32 30.32
CA GLN A 76 -7.13 -13.66 29.05
C GLN A 76 -8.65 -13.50 29.20
N ALA A 77 -9.22 -14.11 30.25
CA ALA A 77 -10.65 -14.03 30.50
C ALA A 77 -11.12 -12.59 30.75
N ALA A 78 -10.36 -11.82 31.55
CA ALA A 78 -10.66 -10.42 31.83
C ALA A 78 -10.60 -9.56 30.55
N TYR A 79 -9.62 -9.81 29.68
CA TYR A 79 -9.48 -9.06 28.42
C TYR A 79 -10.61 -9.38 27.44
N ILE A 80 -10.98 -10.65 27.30
CA ILE A 80 -12.12 -11.08 26.45
C ILE A 80 -13.43 -10.48 26.98
N ALA A 81 -13.61 -10.39 28.32
CA ALA A 81 -14.78 -9.74 28.91
C ALA A 81 -14.86 -8.25 28.53
N VAL A 82 -13.74 -7.52 28.54
CA VAL A 82 -13.70 -6.12 28.07
C VAL A 82 -14.08 -6.02 26.59
N VAL A 83 -13.60 -6.93 25.74
CA VAL A 83 -13.98 -6.95 24.32
C VAL A 83 -15.49 -7.17 24.16
N ARG A 84 -16.03 -8.17 24.86
CA ARG A 84 -17.46 -8.52 24.78
C ARG A 84 -18.37 -7.43 25.33
N ASP A 85 -18.05 -6.90 26.52
CA ASP A 85 -18.99 -6.12 27.33
C ASP A 85 -18.80 -4.61 27.17
N GLU A 86 -17.64 -4.15 26.70
CA GLU A 86 -17.33 -2.74 26.57
C GLU A 86 -17.04 -2.35 25.10
N ILE A 87 -16.14 -3.06 24.39
CA ILE A 87 -15.74 -2.70 23.03
C ILE A 87 -16.82 -3.03 22.01
N ASN A 88 -17.38 -4.25 22.01
CA ASN A 88 -18.41 -4.64 21.04
C ASN A 88 -19.68 -3.79 21.13
N PRO A 89 -20.19 -3.40 22.31
CA PRO A 89 -21.28 -2.43 22.41
C PRO A 89 -20.94 -1.05 21.81
N ALA A 90 -19.72 -0.57 21.97
CA ALA A 90 -19.29 0.69 21.36
C ALA A 90 -19.22 0.59 19.84
N ILE A 91 -18.66 -0.51 19.30
CA ILE A 91 -18.65 -0.78 17.86
C ILE A 91 -20.09 -0.83 17.31
N ARG A 92 -21.01 -1.45 18.03
CA ARG A 92 -22.44 -1.51 17.64
C ARG A 92 -23.07 -0.11 17.58
N ARG A 93 -22.79 0.77 18.56
CA ARG A 93 -23.24 2.17 18.52
C ARG A 93 -22.68 2.91 17.30
N TYR A 94 -21.40 2.72 17.01
CA TYR A 94 -20.76 3.34 15.85
C TYR A 94 -21.38 2.84 14.53
N ARG A 95 -21.53 1.53 14.40
CA ARG A 95 -22.19 0.89 13.25
C ARG A 95 -23.61 1.42 13.04
N ASP A 96 -24.40 1.48 14.11
CA ASP A 96 -25.76 1.98 14.07
C ASP A 96 -25.84 3.47 13.73
N PHE A 97 -24.91 4.27 14.26
CA PHE A 97 -24.77 5.68 13.89
C PHE A 97 -24.45 5.83 12.40
N LEU A 98 -23.50 5.06 11.90
CA LEU A 98 -23.16 5.10 10.46
C LEU A 98 -24.35 4.73 9.59
N GLU A 99 -25.10 3.70 9.92
CA GLU A 99 -26.24 3.26 9.12
C GLU A 99 -27.43 4.22 9.19
N LYS A 100 -27.81 4.64 10.41
CA LYS A 100 -29.08 5.34 10.65
C LYS A 100 -28.97 6.86 10.49
N THR A 101 -27.79 7.43 10.76
CA THR A 101 -27.59 8.87 10.79
C THR A 101 -26.64 9.35 9.71
N TYR A 102 -25.45 8.74 9.61
CA TYR A 102 -24.41 9.25 8.74
C TYR A 102 -24.65 8.91 7.27
N LEU A 103 -24.97 7.65 6.95
CA LEU A 103 -25.17 7.20 5.56
C LEU A 103 -26.26 7.95 4.80
N PRO A 104 -27.45 8.26 5.37
CA PRO A 104 -28.43 9.09 4.70
C PRO A 104 -27.93 10.49 4.36
N ALA A 105 -27.11 11.09 5.22
CA ALA A 105 -26.54 12.42 5.07
C ALA A 105 -25.20 12.45 4.31
N ALA A 106 -24.57 11.29 4.07
CA ALA A 106 -23.31 11.17 3.36
C ALA A 106 -23.44 11.59 1.89
N ARG A 107 -22.35 12.11 1.31
CA ARG A 107 -22.34 12.56 -0.09
C ARG A 107 -22.34 11.38 -1.07
N ASP A 108 -22.94 11.59 -2.24
CA ASP A 108 -22.86 10.66 -3.37
C ASP A 108 -21.58 10.87 -4.20
N ALA A 109 -21.11 12.11 -4.28
CA ALA A 109 -19.88 12.46 -4.98
C ALA A 109 -18.66 11.81 -4.30
N LEU A 110 -17.76 11.21 -5.10
CA LEU A 110 -16.59 10.51 -4.57
C LEU A 110 -15.49 11.47 -4.11
N GLY A 111 -15.23 12.51 -4.88
CA GLY A 111 -14.11 13.42 -4.67
C GLY A 111 -14.23 14.30 -3.44
N VAL A 112 -13.10 14.58 -2.81
CA VAL A 112 -13.00 15.50 -1.66
C VAL A 112 -13.43 16.92 -2.03
N SER A 113 -13.35 17.30 -3.31
CA SER A 113 -13.81 18.60 -3.81
C SER A 113 -15.29 18.89 -3.59
N ALA A 114 -16.09 17.86 -3.29
CA ALA A 114 -17.50 18.04 -2.91
C ALA A 114 -17.68 18.54 -1.46
N ASN A 115 -16.66 18.48 -0.63
CA ASN A 115 -16.66 19.07 0.71
C ASN A 115 -16.33 20.58 0.65
N PRO A 116 -16.73 21.38 1.67
CA PRO A 116 -16.33 22.78 1.77
C PRO A 116 -14.80 22.93 1.65
N ASN A 117 -14.33 23.86 0.81
CA ASN A 117 -12.91 24.06 0.51
C ASN A 117 -12.15 22.81 0.02
N GLY A 118 -12.85 21.73 -0.39
CA GLY A 118 -12.25 20.44 -0.70
C GLY A 118 -11.25 20.50 -1.85
N ARG A 119 -11.46 21.34 -2.87
CA ARG A 119 -10.46 21.55 -3.93
C ARG A 119 -9.16 22.16 -3.39
N ALA A 120 -9.23 23.20 -2.59
CA ALA A 120 -8.05 23.84 -1.99
C ALA A 120 -7.33 22.87 -1.03
N CYS A 121 -8.09 22.06 -0.29
CA CYS A 121 -7.53 21.00 0.56
C CYS A 121 -6.77 19.98 -0.27
N TYR A 122 -7.34 19.48 -1.37
CA TYR A 122 -6.68 18.53 -2.27
C TYR A 122 -5.38 19.10 -2.86
N ASP A 123 -5.41 20.34 -3.37
CA ASP A 123 -4.22 20.99 -3.92
C ASP A 123 -3.12 21.18 -2.86
N ALA A 124 -3.47 21.45 -1.61
CA ALA A 124 -2.54 21.52 -0.48
C ALA A 124 -1.91 20.16 -0.17
N VAL A 125 -2.70 19.09 -0.17
CA VAL A 125 -2.24 17.71 0.05
C VAL A 125 -1.33 17.23 -1.08
N VAL A 126 -1.67 17.51 -2.35
CA VAL A 126 -0.78 17.23 -3.50
C VAL A 126 0.57 17.90 -3.30
N ARG A 127 0.60 19.18 -2.90
CA ARG A 127 1.86 19.90 -2.62
C ARG A 127 2.64 19.28 -1.45
N GLN A 128 1.95 18.91 -0.39
CA GLN A 128 2.57 18.30 0.80
C GLN A 128 3.28 16.98 0.44
N PHE A 129 2.61 16.10 -0.30
CA PHE A 129 3.16 14.79 -0.63
C PHE A 129 4.16 14.82 -1.80
N SER A 130 3.90 15.61 -2.83
CA SER A 130 4.81 15.73 -3.99
C SER A 130 6.03 16.61 -3.70
N THR A 131 5.96 17.49 -2.69
CA THR A 131 6.96 18.53 -2.36
C THR A 131 7.18 19.57 -3.48
N VAL A 132 6.35 19.57 -4.52
CA VAL A 132 6.41 20.51 -5.63
C VAL A 132 5.09 21.26 -5.80
N ALA A 133 5.18 22.51 -6.28
CA ALA A 133 4.00 23.33 -6.56
C ALA A 133 3.39 22.93 -7.91
N MET A 134 2.75 21.75 -7.95
CA MET A 134 2.10 21.20 -9.13
C MET A 134 0.58 21.24 -8.93
N PRO A 135 -0.19 21.91 -9.81
CA PRO A 135 -1.65 21.84 -9.76
C PRO A 135 -2.16 20.43 -10.05
N ALA A 136 -3.30 20.06 -9.46
CA ALA A 136 -3.90 18.75 -9.65
C ALA A 136 -4.20 18.41 -11.13
N ASP A 137 -4.57 19.40 -11.93
CA ASP A 137 -4.78 19.22 -13.38
C ASP A 137 -3.51 18.81 -14.11
N GLN A 138 -2.36 19.35 -13.70
CA GLN A 138 -1.06 18.94 -14.26
C GLN A 138 -0.68 17.52 -13.85
N VAL A 139 -1.07 17.07 -12.62
CA VAL A 139 -0.91 15.67 -12.20
C VAL A 139 -1.70 14.75 -13.11
N TYR A 140 -2.98 15.07 -13.37
CA TYR A 140 -3.85 14.32 -14.28
C TYR A 140 -3.23 14.20 -15.68
N GLU A 141 -2.85 15.32 -16.28
CA GLU A 141 -2.26 15.37 -17.62
C GLU A 141 -0.93 14.63 -17.71
N THR A 142 -0.11 14.72 -16.66
CA THR A 142 1.15 13.96 -16.58
C THR A 142 0.87 12.47 -16.58
N GLY A 143 -0.09 12.01 -15.75
CA GLY A 143 -0.53 10.61 -15.76
C GLY A 143 -0.98 10.14 -17.12
N GLN A 144 -1.77 10.94 -17.83
CA GLN A 144 -2.24 10.62 -19.19
C GLN A 144 -1.09 10.53 -20.21
N ARG A 145 -0.10 11.43 -20.15
CA ARG A 145 1.08 11.36 -21.02
C ARG A 145 1.90 10.11 -20.75
N GLU A 146 2.12 9.81 -19.47
CA GLU A 146 2.88 8.63 -19.06
C GLU A 146 2.19 7.32 -19.45
N LEU A 147 0.87 7.23 -19.37
CA LEU A 147 0.13 6.06 -19.84
C LEU A 147 0.39 5.81 -21.33
N ARG A 148 0.31 6.84 -22.17
CA ARG A 148 0.58 6.70 -23.61
C ARG A 148 2.03 6.28 -23.88
N ARG A 149 3.00 6.94 -23.21
CA ARG A 149 4.43 6.62 -23.38
C ARG A 149 4.72 5.17 -22.98
N LEU A 150 4.17 4.70 -21.86
CA LEU A 150 4.36 3.34 -21.38
C LEU A 150 3.69 2.30 -22.29
N ASP A 151 2.53 2.61 -22.89
CA ASP A 151 1.91 1.74 -23.90
C ASP A 151 2.81 1.58 -25.14
N GLU A 152 3.47 2.64 -25.58
CA GLU A 152 4.40 2.58 -26.70
C GLU A 152 5.61 1.69 -26.38
N GLU A 153 6.15 1.77 -25.16
CA GLU A 153 7.27 0.92 -24.73
C GLU A 153 6.85 -0.55 -24.48
N LEU A 154 5.61 -0.79 -24.03
CA LEU A 154 5.10 -2.13 -23.74
C LEU A 154 4.71 -2.92 -25.00
N ARG A 155 4.20 -2.27 -26.06
CA ARG A 155 3.72 -2.96 -27.29
C ARG A 155 4.73 -3.96 -27.88
N PRO A 156 5.99 -3.58 -28.14
CA PRO A 156 6.95 -4.54 -28.70
C PRO A 156 7.26 -5.72 -27.75
N LEU A 157 7.19 -5.51 -26.44
CA LEU A 157 7.33 -6.58 -25.46
C LEU A 157 6.10 -7.48 -25.44
N ALA A 158 4.90 -6.89 -25.50
CA ALA A 158 3.62 -7.61 -25.57
C ALA A 158 3.60 -8.54 -26.80
N GLN A 159 4.04 -8.05 -27.97
CA GLN A 159 4.14 -8.86 -29.17
C GLN A 159 5.08 -10.07 -29.01
N ARG A 160 6.25 -9.88 -28.37
CA ARG A 160 7.20 -10.99 -28.16
C ARG A 160 6.74 -11.99 -27.09
N LEU A 161 6.07 -11.53 -26.04
CA LEU A 161 5.66 -12.36 -24.91
C LEU A 161 4.32 -13.07 -25.15
N ALA A 162 3.36 -12.39 -25.77
CA ALA A 162 1.97 -12.87 -25.88
C ALA A 162 1.43 -12.88 -27.32
N GLY A 163 2.22 -12.51 -28.34
CA GLY A 163 1.81 -12.51 -29.74
C GLY A 163 0.74 -11.47 -30.09
N THR A 164 0.60 -10.41 -29.29
CA THR A 164 -0.38 -9.34 -29.46
C THR A 164 0.24 -7.98 -29.23
N ASP A 165 -0.27 -6.95 -29.88
CA ASP A 165 0.05 -5.54 -29.62
C ASP A 165 -0.91 -4.89 -28.59
N ASP A 166 -1.97 -5.59 -28.20
CA ASP A 166 -2.85 -5.22 -27.08
C ASP A 166 -2.14 -5.43 -25.75
N VAL A 167 -1.65 -4.34 -25.18
CA VAL A 167 -0.93 -4.33 -23.90
C VAL A 167 -1.78 -4.90 -22.77
N THR A 168 -3.10 -4.64 -22.75
CA THR A 168 -4.00 -5.15 -21.71
C THR A 168 -4.15 -6.67 -21.79
N GLN A 169 -4.27 -7.20 -23.00
CA GLN A 169 -4.30 -8.65 -23.24
C GLN A 169 -2.97 -9.30 -22.83
N ALA A 170 -1.84 -8.70 -23.18
CA ALA A 170 -0.52 -9.19 -22.79
C ALA A 170 -0.31 -9.17 -21.28
N MET A 171 -0.76 -8.10 -20.58
CA MET A 171 -0.73 -8.03 -19.12
C MET A 171 -1.49 -9.18 -18.46
N ARG A 172 -2.67 -9.54 -19.01
CA ARG A 172 -3.44 -10.70 -18.54
C ARG A 172 -2.70 -12.01 -18.79
N ALA A 173 -2.17 -12.22 -20.00
CA ALA A 173 -1.41 -13.42 -20.34
C ALA A 173 -0.22 -13.62 -19.39
N VAL A 174 0.58 -12.57 -19.16
CA VAL A 174 1.76 -12.59 -18.28
C VAL A 174 1.40 -12.93 -16.83
N THR A 175 0.18 -12.63 -16.38
CA THR A 175 -0.27 -12.87 -15.00
C THR A 175 -1.11 -14.12 -14.82
N THR A 176 -1.46 -14.84 -15.90
CA THR A 176 -2.34 -16.02 -15.82
C THR A 176 -1.74 -17.29 -16.45
N GLU A 177 -0.82 -17.15 -17.42
CA GLU A 177 -0.25 -18.31 -18.09
C GLU A 177 0.83 -19.00 -17.25
N PRO A 178 0.75 -20.34 -17.05
CA PRO A 178 1.68 -21.07 -16.18
C PRO A 178 3.17 -20.92 -16.52
N ARG A 179 3.49 -20.69 -17.80
CA ARG A 179 4.89 -20.50 -18.26
C ARG A 179 5.58 -19.29 -17.64
N PHE A 180 4.79 -18.32 -17.14
CA PHE A 180 5.30 -17.11 -16.49
C PHE A 180 5.30 -17.18 -14.96
N MET A 181 4.81 -18.29 -14.38
CA MET A 181 4.70 -18.47 -12.94
C MET A 181 5.95 -19.10 -12.35
N PHE A 182 6.11 -18.96 -11.04
CA PHE A 182 7.08 -19.70 -10.25
C PHE A 182 6.59 -21.12 -9.95
N ARG A 183 7.51 -22.01 -9.58
CA ARG A 183 7.20 -23.39 -9.20
C ARG A 183 7.23 -23.60 -7.69
N SER A 184 7.99 -22.75 -6.96
CA SER A 184 8.16 -22.84 -5.51
C SER A 184 8.51 -21.50 -4.89
N SER A 185 8.32 -21.39 -3.58
CA SER A 185 8.77 -20.23 -2.78
C SER A 185 10.28 -20.02 -2.84
N ASP A 186 11.04 -21.11 -2.87
CA ASP A 186 12.52 -21.03 -2.96
C ASP A 186 12.96 -20.44 -4.30
N GLU A 187 12.25 -20.75 -5.40
CA GLU A 187 12.51 -20.15 -6.71
C GLU A 187 12.27 -18.64 -6.68
N VAL A 188 11.22 -18.14 -6.01
CA VAL A 188 10.96 -16.70 -5.83
C VAL A 188 12.12 -16.03 -5.10
N ILE A 189 12.58 -16.62 -4.00
CA ILE A 189 13.69 -16.07 -3.20
C ILE A 189 14.98 -16.07 -4.00
N ALA A 190 15.31 -17.16 -4.67
CA ALA A 190 16.51 -17.26 -5.49
C ALA A 190 16.51 -16.26 -6.66
N TYR A 191 15.36 -16.03 -7.27
CA TYR A 191 15.18 -15.06 -8.35
C TYR A 191 15.40 -13.62 -7.87
N ALA A 192 14.82 -13.26 -6.72
CA ALA A 192 15.04 -11.97 -6.09
C ALA A 192 16.51 -11.78 -5.65
N GLN A 193 17.15 -12.83 -5.10
CA GLN A 193 18.57 -12.76 -4.71
C GLN A 193 19.46 -12.49 -5.91
N ALA A 194 19.24 -13.18 -7.02
CA ALA A 194 20.01 -12.98 -8.25
C ALA A 194 19.85 -11.54 -8.79
N ALA A 195 18.64 -10.96 -8.73
CA ALA A 195 18.40 -9.58 -9.09
C ALA A 195 19.13 -8.60 -8.17
N GLN A 196 19.06 -8.82 -6.86
CA GLN A 196 19.76 -8.01 -5.85
C GLN A 196 21.28 -8.01 -6.06
N ASP A 197 21.87 -9.18 -6.31
CA ASP A 197 23.32 -9.32 -6.52
C ASP A 197 23.77 -8.56 -7.78
N ARG A 198 22.99 -8.66 -8.87
CA ARG A 198 23.26 -7.88 -10.11
C ARG A 198 23.17 -6.38 -9.85
N ALA A 199 22.18 -5.95 -9.10
CA ALA A 199 21.99 -4.53 -8.76
C ALA A 199 23.17 -4.00 -7.95
N LEU A 200 23.56 -4.69 -6.87
CA LEU A 200 24.71 -4.30 -6.05
C LEU A 200 26.01 -4.22 -6.87
N ALA A 201 26.25 -5.19 -7.74
CA ALA A 201 27.44 -5.20 -8.62
C ALA A 201 27.45 -4.01 -9.61
N ALA A 202 26.27 -3.50 -9.99
CA ALA A 202 26.15 -2.38 -10.91
C ALA A 202 26.24 -1.00 -10.24
N MET A 203 26.09 -0.90 -8.92
CA MET A 203 26.07 0.38 -8.19
C MET A 203 27.23 1.32 -8.51
N PRO A 204 28.50 0.86 -8.60
CA PRO A 204 29.62 1.74 -8.92
C PRO A 204 29.54 2.40 -10.30
N ARG A 205 28.72 1.87 -11.21
CA ARG A 205 28.53 2.44 -12.56
C ARG A 205 27.61 3.66 -12.58
N ALA A 206 26.74 3.78 -11.58
CA ALA A 206 25.70 4.81 -11.54
C ALA A 206 25.86 5.78 -10.35
N PHE A 207 26.50 5.34 -9.26
CA PHE A 207 26.53 6.10 -8.01
C PHE A 207 27.95 6.26 -7.47
N GLY A 208 28.34 7.53 -7.21
CA GLY A 208 29.60 7.84 -6.53
C GLY A 208 29.56 7.50 -5.03
N VAL A 209 28.35 7.50 -4.43
CA VAL A 209 28.12 7.11 -3.04
C VAL A 209 26.99 6.09 -3.01
N TYR A 210 27.26 4.93 -2.42
CA TYR A 210 26.25 3.88 -2.23
C TYR A 210 26.57 3.03 -0.99
N THR A 211 25.51 2.51 -0.36
CA THR A 211 25.67 1.63 0.80
C THR A 211 26.13 0.23 0.37
N ARG A 212 26.98 -0.38 1.19
CA ARG A 212 27.40 -1.80 1.06
C ARG A 212 26.83 -2.68 2.18
N VAL A 213 25.98 -2.13 3.03
CA VAL A 213 25.32 -2.90 4.09
C VAL A 213 24.45 -3.98 3.45
N PRO A 214 24.68 -5.27 3.77
CA PRO A 214 23.94 -6.35 3.13
C PRO A 214 22.47 -6.35 3.56
N VAL A 215 21.57 -6.59 2.60
CA VAL A 215 20.12 -6.77 2.83
C VAL A 215 19.81 -8.26 2.77
N LYS A 216 19.11 -8.78 3.77
CA LYS A 216 18.58 -10.15 3.71
C LYS A 216 17.26 -10.16 2.95
N ILE A 217 17.06 -11.19 2.12
CA ILE A 217 15.75 -11.48 1.53
C ILE A 217 15.08 -12.55 2.37
N GLU A 218 13.88 -12.27 2.86
CA GLU A 218 13.08 -13.18 3.69
C GLU A 218 11.64 -13.23 3.18
N PRO A 219 10.97 -14.38 3.26
CA PRO A 219 9.56 -14.47 2.93
C PRO A 219 8.72 -13.69 3.96
N TYR A 220 7.57 -13.16 3.52
CA TYR A 220 6.57 -12.66 4.46
C TYR A 220 6.12 -13.75 5.43
N PRO A 221 5.86 -13.41 6.70
CA PRO A 221 5.12 -14.30 7.59
C PRO A 221 3.77 -14.70 6.97
N GLU A 222 3.36 -15.95 7.13
CA GLU A 222 2.18 -16.51 6.44
C GLU A 222 0.91 -15.68 6.65
N PHE A 223 0.68 -15.18 7.86
CA PHE A 223 -0.50 -14.36 8.18
C PHE A 223 -0.57 -13.03 7.41
N ARG A 224 0.57 -12.53 6.89
CA ARG A 224 0.66 -11.31 6.07
C ARG A 224 0.72 -11.61 4.58
N ALA A 225 1.17 -12.79 4.19
CA ALA A 225 1.48 -13.13 2.81
C ALA A 225 0.22 -13.17 1.92
N ARG A 226 -0.93 -13.60 2.45
CA ARG A 226 -2.18 -13.76 1.69
C ARG A 226 -2.74 -12.45 1.13
N ALA A 227 -2.59 -11.34 1.85
CA ALA A 227 -3.09 -10.02 1.46
C ALA A 227 -1.97 -8.99 1.34
N GLY A 228 -0.70 -9.45 1.36
CA GLY A 228 0.46 -8.57 1.38
C GLY A 228 0.84 -8.03 0.01
N ALA A 229 1.56 -6.90 0.02
CA ALA A 229 2.21 -6.35 -1.16
C ALA A 229 3.25 -7.34 -1.75
N PRO A 230 3.71 -7.15 -3.00
CA PRO A 230 4.74 -8.00 -3.61
C PRO A 230 6.05 -8.06 -2.81
N GLY A 231 6.46 -6.95 -2.22
CA GLY A 231 7.64 -6.82 -1.38
C GLY A 231 7.53 -5.67 -0.40
N GLN A 232 8.47 -5.59 0.54
CA GLN A 232 8.62 -4.50 1.49
C GLN A 232 10.04 -4.42 2.01
N TYR A 233 10.64 -3.25 1.97
CA TYR A 233 11.89 -3.00 2.67
C TYR A 233 11.65 -2.70 4.15
N MET A 234 12.40 -3.38 5.00
CA MET A 234 12.43 -3.15 6.45
C MET A 234 13.80 -2.59 6.82
N PRO A 235 13.92 -1.30 7.13
CA PRO A 235 15.19 -0.72 7.55
C PRO A 235 15.67 -1.33 8.87
N PRO A 236 17.00 -1.35 9.11
CA PRO A 236 17.50 -1.73 10.40
C PRO A 236 17.05 -0.73 11.47
N PRO A 237 16.87 -1.13 12.74
CA PRO A 237 16.70 -0.19 13.83
C PRO A 237 17.96 0.68 14.01
N GLU A 238 17.84 1.81 14.70
CA GLU A 238 18.97 2.73 14.88
C GLU A 238 20.13 2.12 15.69
N ASP A 239 19.84 1.19 16.59
CA ASP A 239 20.82 0.48 17.40
C ASP A 239 21.55 -0.64 16.64
N GLY A 240 21.18 -0.89 15.37
CA GLY A 240 21.79 -1.94 14.55
C GLY A 240 21.50 -3.37 15.03
N SER A 241 20.57 -3.58 15.96
CA SER A 241 20.25 -4.90 16.56
C SER A 241 19.71 -5.93 15.56
N ARG A 242 19.25 -5.49 14.39
CA ARG A 242 18.80 -6.34 13.28
C ARG A 242 19.35 -5.83 11.95
N PRO A 243 19.66 -6.71 11.00
CA PRO A 243 20.00 -6.29 9.63
C PRO A 243 18.78 -5.68 8.93
N PRO A 244 18.98 -4.90 7.85
CA PRO A 244 17.90 -4.56 6.93
C PRO A 244 17.39 -5.81 6.21
N VAL A 245 16.08 -5.85 5.94
CA VAL A 245 15.42 -7.01 5.32
C VAL A 245 14.55 -6.54 4.15
N HIS A 246 14.65 -7.23 3.03
CA HIS A 246 13.66 -7.22 1.97
C HIS A 246 12.70 -8.40 2.20
N LEU A 247 11.51 -8.11 2.70
CA LEU A 247 10.44 -9.10 2.77
C LEU A 247 9.83 -9.26 1.38
N ILE A 248 9.80 -10.50 0.87
CA ILE A 248 9.19 -10.83 -0.40
C ILE A 248 7.99 -11.75 -0.21
N ASN A 249 6.94 -11.50 -0.97
CA ASN A 249 5.74 -12.33 -0.91
C ASN A 249 5.97 -13.62 -1.72
N THR A 250 6.02 -14.75 -1.02
CA THR A 250 6.16 -16.09 -1.61
C THR A 250 4.88 -16.93 -1.53
N TRP A 251 3.76 -16.33 -1.13
CA TRP A 251 2.47 -17.00 -1.05
C TRP A 251 2.00 -17.41 -2.44
N ASP A 252 1.55 -18.66 -2.58
CA ASP A 252 1.01 -19.23 -3.81
C ASP A 252 1.89 -18.97 -5.05
N PRO A 253 3.12 -19.51 -5.08
CA PRO A 253 4.08 -19.18 -6.13
C PRO A 253 3.62 -19.66 -7.52
N THR A 254 2.78 -20.69 -7.60
CA THR A 254 2.24 -21.24 -8.85
C THR A 254 1.20 -20.34 -9.53
N HIS A 255 0.70 -19.33 -8.83
CA HIS A 255 -0.15 -18.25 -9.35
C HIS A 255 0.53 -16.87 -9.27
N LYS A 256 1.83 -16.85 -9.00
CA LYS A 256 2.61 -15.62 -8.95
C LYS A 256 3.47 -15.48 -10.20
N SER A 257 3.20 -14.42 -10.98
CA SER A 257 4.03 -14.09 -12.15
C SER A 257 5.43 -13.66 -11.74
N ARG A 258 6.43 -14.13 -12.49
CA ARG A 258 7.84 -13.72 -12.33
C ARG A 258 8.07 -12.25 -12.70
N SER A 259 7.23 -11.70 -13.56
CA SER A 259 7.43 -10.41 -14.21
C SER A 259 7.73 -9.23 -13.27
N ILE A 260 7.17 -9.22 -12.05
CA ILE A 260 7.32 -8.08 -11.13
C ILE A 260 8.43 -8.26 -10.08
N VAL A 261 9.04 -9.45 -9.98
CA VAL A 261 9.93 -9.76 -8.85
C VAL A 261 11.23 -8.96 -8.93
N GLU A 262 11.83 -8.83 -10.11
CA GLU A 262 13.05 -8.04 -10.28
C GLU A 262 12.78 -6.55 -10.04
N SER A 263 11.70 -6.00 -10.62
CA SER A 263 11.29 -4.62 -10.39
C SER A 263 11.07 -4.33 -8.90
N THR A 264 10.31 -5.22 -8.20
CA THR A 264 10.12 -5.12 -6.75
C THR A 264 11.45 -5.18 -5.99
N THR A 265 12.37 -6.07 -6.39
CA THR A 265 13.68 -6.18 -5.74
C THR A 265 14.52 -4.92 -5.92
N PHE A 266 14.53 -4.33 -7.11
CA PHE A 266 15.24 -3.05 -7.36
C PHE A 266 14.60 -1.88 -6.61
N HIS A 267 13.28 -1.88 -6.48
CA HIS A 267 12.52 -0.91 -5.70
C HIS A 267 12.87 -0.98 -4.21
N GLU A 268 12.92 -2.18 -3.64
CA GLU A 268 13.11 -2.38 -2.20
C GLU A 268 14.58 -2.36 -1.77
N THR A 269 15.51 -2.74 -2.67
CA THR A 269 16.92 -2.90 -2.32
C THR A 269 17.81 -1.86 -3.01
N TRP A 270 18.68 -2.26 -3.94
CA TRP A 270 19.50 -1.39 -4.78
C TRP A 270 18.87 -1.26 -6.17
N PRO A 271 18.84 -0.05 -6.70
CA PRO A 271 19.20 1.27 -6.15
C PRO A 271 18.07 1.95 -5.35
N GLY A 272 17.02 1.23 -4.92
CA GLY A 272 15.78 1.74 -4.35
C GLY A 272 15.85 2.12 -2.85
N HIS A 273 14.84 1.67 -2.08
CA HIS A 273 14.64 2.07 -0.69
C HIS A 273 15.83 1.82 0.22
N HIS A 274 16.50 0.66 0.08
CA HIS A 274 17.67 0.36 0.89
C HIS A 274 18.80 1.36 0.65
N GLN A 275 19.14 1.60 -0.61
CA GLN A 275 20.14 2.61 -0.98
C GLN A 275 19.81 3.97 -0.41
N GLN A 276 18.59 4.47 -0.65
CA GLN A 276 18.15 5.78 -0.18
C GLN A 276 18.24 5.91 1.34
N THR A 277 17.68 4.93 2.06
CA THR A 277 17.60 4.93 3.51
C THR A 277 18.98 4.88 4.16
N MET A 278 19.84 3.99 3.67
CA MET A 278 21.15 3.80 4.27
C MET A 278 22.07 4.99 3.98
N VAL A 279 22.09 5.50 2.75
CA VAL A 279 22.89 6.70 2.42
C VAL A 279 22.42 7.90 3.26
N ALA A 280 21.11 8.07 3.45
CA ALA A 280 20.60 9.12 4.32
C ALA A 280 21.03 8.94 5.78
N ARG A 281 21.09 7.72 6.30
CA ARG A 281 21.54 7.40 7.67
C ARG A 281 23.05 7.58 7.86
N GLU A 282 23.82 7.24 6.84
CA GLU A 282 25.28 7.30 6.84
C GLU A 282 25.80 8.72 6.58
N ALA A 283 24.95 9.62 6.06
CA ALA A 283 25.32 10.99 5.76
C ALA A 283 25.70 11.76 7.03
N PRO A 284 26.92 12.36 7.10
CA PRO A 284 27.35 13.10 8.26
C PRO A 284 26.54 14.41 8.45
N GLY A 285 26.32 14.77 9.70
CA GLY A 285 25.73 16.09 10.06
C GLY A 285 24.24 16.25 9.82
N GLN A 286 23.50 15.19 9.50
CA GLN A 286 22.06 15.28 9.37
C GLN A 286 21.38 15.61 10.71
N HIS A 287 20.52 16.63 10.67
CA HIS A 287 19.69 16.99 11.81
C HIS A 287 18.72 15.85 12.17
N LEU A 288 18.52 15.58 13.48
CA LEU A 288 17.64 14.50 13.96
C LEU A 288 16.21 14.58 13.39
N LEU A 289 15.67 15.77 13.18
CA LEU A 289 14.36 15.96 12.58
C LEU A 289 14.28 15.34 11.18
N LEU A 290 15.33 15.48 10.36
CA LEU A 290 15.36 14.92 9.01
C LEU A 290 15.44 13.38 9.00
N ARG A 291 16.00 12.79 10.07
CA ARG A 291 16.00 11.32 10.25
C ARG A 291 14.62 10.77 10.66
N ALA A 292 13.85 11.57 11.40
CA ALA A 292 12.51 11.20 11.85
C ALA A 292 11.43 11.52 10.82
N PHE A 293 11.67 12.45 9.90
CA PHE A 293 10.70 12.87 8.90
C PHE A 293 10.79 12.02 7.64
N TYR A 294 9.72 11.30 7.34
CA TYR A 294 9.58 10.56 6.09
C TYR A 294 8.55 11.25 5.19
N ASN A 295 8.98 11.64 3.99
CA ASN A 295 8.07 12.07 2.93
C ASN A 295 7.84 10.90 1.96
N SER A 296 6.60 10.41 1.91
CA SER A 296 6.26 9.24 1.09
C SER A 296 6.41 9.52 -0.41
N GLY A 297 6.12 10.74 -0.87
CA GLY A 297 6.32 11.12 -2.28
C GLY A 297 7.79 11.09 -2.69
N PHE A 298 8.69 11.50 -1.80
CA PHE A 298 10.13 11.40 -2.04
C PHE A 298 10.62 9.94 -1.94
N GLY A 299 10.20 9.21 -0.90
CA GLY A 299 10.63 7.83 -0.69
C GLY A 299 10.17 6.89 -1.81
N GLU A 300 8.87 6.89 -2.09
CA GLU A 300 8.28 6.06 -3.16
C GLU A 300 8.70 6.54 -4.56
N GLY A 301 8.81 7.86 -4.74
CA GLY A 301 9.28 8.46 -5.99
C GLY A 301 10.72 8.08 -6.32
N TRP A 302 11.61 8.05 -5.32
CA TRP A 302 12.97 7.55 -5.48
C TRP A 302 12.97 6.08 -5.89
N ALA A 303 12.24 5.22 -5.18
CA ALA A 303 12.20 3.79 -5.48
C ALA A 303 11.61 3.50 -6.87
N LEU A 304 10.59 4.26 -7.31
CA LEU A 304 10.10 4.20 -8.68
C LEU A 304 11.15 4.65 -9.71
N TYR A 305 11.90 5.72 -9.42
CA TYR A 305 13.02 6.16 -10.26
C TYR A 305 14.14 5.11 -10.30
N ALA A 306 14.40 4.45 -9.19
CA ALA A 306 15.36 3.36 -9.10
C ALA A 306 15.04 2.18 -10.02
N GLU A 307 13.75 1.84 -10.20
CA GLU A 307 13.32 0.86 -11.20
C GLU A 307 13.70 1.29 -12.62
N ARG A 308 13.60 2.58 -12.94
CA ARG A 308 14.05 3.15 -14.20
C ARG A 308 15.57 3.10 -14.37
N VAL A 309 16.31 3.44 -13.31
CA VAL A 309 17.79 3.34 -13.31
C VAL A 309 18.23 1.90 -13.56
N ALA A 310 17.51 0.92 -12.99
CA ALA A 310 17.77 -0.49 -13.24
C ALA A 310 17.58 -0.86 -14.72
N ASP A 311 16.56 -0.32 -15.40
CA ASP A 311 16.36 -0.48 -16.87
C ASP A 311 17.50 0.14 -17.66
N GLU A 312 17.89 1.38 -17.35
CA GLU A 312 18.98 2.09 -18.01
C GLU A 312 20.36 1.41 -17.82
N LEU A 313 20.55 0.73 -16.71
CA LEU A 313 21.75 -0.08 -16.43
C LEU A 313 21.70 -1.48 -17.07
N GLY A 314 20.58 -1.88 -17.68
CA GLY A 314 20.39 -3.19 -18.29
C GLY A 314 20.30 -4.32 -17.26
N LEU A 315 19.67 -4.10 -16.11
CA LEU A 315 19.63 -5.07 -15.00
C LEU A 315 18.47 -6.07 -15.09
N TYR A 316 17.44 -5.80 -15.87
CA TYR A 316 16.36 -6.75 -16.08
C TYR A 316 16.84 -7.96 -16.88
N SER A 317 16.50 -9.17 -16.41
CA SER A 317 17.00 -10.43 -16.99
C SER A 317 16.47 -10.70 -18.40
N GLY A 318 15.31 -10.15 -18.74
CA GLY A 318 14.71 -10.37 -20.05
C GLY A 318 13.44 -9.56 -20.28
N ASP A 319 12.79 -9.86 -21.40
CA ASP A 319 11.58 -9.18 -21.84
C ASP A 319 10.44 -9.27 -20.81
N LEU A 320 10.32 -10.40 -20.11
CA LEU A 320 9.29 -10.61 -19.09
C LEU A 320 9.45 -9.64 -17.91
N ASP A 321 10.67 -9.51 -17.41
CA ASP A 321 10.97 -8.69 -16.24
C ASP A 321 10.87 -7.20 -16.58
N ARG A 322 11.36 -6.81 -17.76
CA ARG A 322 11.20 -5.45 -18.28
C ARG A 322 9.73 -5.11 -18.54
N PHE A 323 8.93 -6.06 -19.04
CA PHE A 323 7.49 -5.89 -19.18
C PHE A 323 6.81 -5.65 -17.83
N GLY A 324 7.16 -6.44 -16.80
CA GLY A 324 6.61 -6.29 -15.46
C GLY A 324 6.94 -4.94 -14.84
N TYR A 325 8.17 -4.44 -15.00
CA TYR A 325 8.57 -3.09 -14.60
C TYR A 325 7.68 -2.02 -15.27
N LEU A 326 7.57 -2.06 -16.60
CA LEU A 326 6.78 -1.06 -17.35
C LEU A 326 5.28 -1.16 -17.01
N ALA A 327 4.75 -2.36 -16.78
CA ALA A 327 3.36 -2.56 -16.34
C ALA A 327 3.14 -2.01 -14.92
N SER A 328 4.10 -2.15 -14.01
CA SER A 328 4.07 -1.53 -12.68
C SER A 328 4.10 0.01 -12.76
N ALA A 329 4.95 0.57 -13.61
CA ALA A 329 5.00 2.00 -13.86
C ALA A 329 3.67 2.52 -14.47
N LYS A 330 3.08 1.75 -15.40
CA LYS A 330 1.77 2.07 -16.01
C LYS A 330 0.64 2.10 -14.96
N PHE A 331 0.62 1.14 -14.05
CA PHE A 331 -0.30 1.16 -12.92
C PHE A 331 -0.15 2.43 -12.05
N ARG A 332 1.10 2.85 -11.77
CA ARG A 332 1.35 4.09 -11.01
C ARG A 332 0.93 5.35 -11.78
N ALA A 333 1.12 5.40 -13.10
CA ALA A 333 0.61 6.48 -13.96
C ALA A 333 -0.93 6.52 -13.97
N ALA A 334 -1.59 5.36 -14.02
CA ALA A 334 -3.05 5.27 -13.92
C ALA A 334 -3.57 5.82 -12.58
N ARG A 335 -2.85 5.60 -11.48
CA ARG A 335 -3.18 6.17 -10.17
C ARG A 335 -3.16 7.70 -10.15
N MET A 336 -2.23 8.34 -10.88
CA MET A 336 -2.21 9.80 -11.02
C MET A 336 -3.49 10.31 -11.69
N VAL A 337 -3.92 9.64 -12.77
CA VAL A 337 -5.16 9.98 -13.49
C VAL A 337 -6.38 9.72 -12.62
N LEU A 338 -6.42 8.58 -11.95
CA LEU A 338 -7.53 8.14 -11.13
C LEU A 338 -7.76 9.09 -9.95
N ASP A 339 -6.74 9.29 -9.13
CA ASP A 339 -6.81 10.07 -7.90
C ASP A 339 -7.20 11.53 -8.20
N SER A 340 -6.47 12.18 -9.10
CA SER A 340 -6.78 13.55 -9.52
C SER A 340 -8.13 13.65 -10.25
N GLY A 341 -8.50 12.64 -11.05
CA GLY A 341 -9.79 12.55 -11.74
C GLY A 341 -10.97 12.47 -10.78
N ILE A 342 -10.88 11.61 -9.76
CA ILE A 342 -11.90 11.47 -8.71
C ILE A 342 -12.03 12.78 -7.92
N HIS A 343 -10.91 13.31 -7.45
CA HIS A 343 -10.93 14.40 -6.47
C HIS A 343 -11.11 15.79 -7.08
N THR A 344 -10.92 15.96 -8.40
CA THR A 344 -10.97 17.29 -9.01
C THR A 344 -11.82 17.39 -10.29
N ARG A 345 -12.14 16.24 -10.92
CA ARG A 345 -12.85 16.22 -12.22
C ARG A 345 -14.19 15.48 -12.18
N GLY A 346 -14.58 14.97 -11.01
CA GLY A 346 -15.85 14.27 -10.82
C GLY A 346 -15.91 12.88 -11.47
N MET A 347 -14.77 12.22 -11.64
CA MET A 347 -14.71 10.84 -12.15
C MET A 347 -15.61 9.92 -11.33
N GLY A 348 -16.47 9.16 -12.00
CA GLY A 348 -17.39 8.23 -11.37
C GLY A 348 -16.76 6.93 -10.94
N TYR A 349 -17.47 6.16 -10.08
CA TYR A 349 -16.95 4.93 -9.49
C TYR A 349 -16.63 3.85 -10.53
N GLU A 350 -17.58 3.59 -11.44
CA GLU A 350 -17.40 2.58 -12.49
C GLU A 350 -16.37 3.01 -13.53
N GLU A 351 -16.27 4.31 -13.83
CA GLU A 351 -15.23 4.86 -14.69
C GLU A 351 -13.84 4.66 -14.07
N ALA A 352 -13.72 4.91 -12.76
CA ALA A 352 -12.49 4.70 -12.01
C ALA A 352 -12.04 3.22 -12.02
N ILE A 353 -12.99 2.29 -11.79
CA ILE A 353 -12.74 0.84 -11.85
C ILE A 353 -12.31 0.42 -13.26
N ALA A 354 -13.02 0.89 -14.29
CA ALA A 354 -12.71 0.56 -15.68
C ALA A 354 -11.31 1.05 -16.08
N LEU A 355 -10.98 2.31 -15.74
CA LEU A 355 -9.67 2.89 -16.01
C LEU A 355 -8.56 2.07 -15.32
N LEU A 356 -8.68 1.81 -14.03
CA LEU A 356 -7.64 1.10 -13.30
C LEU A 356 -7.51 -0.35 -13.79
N GLY A 357 -8.62 -1.01 -14.11
CA GLY A 357 -8.63 -2.37 -14.64
C GLY A 357 -7.94 -2.52 -16.00
N GLN A 358 -8.00 -1.50 -16.86
CA GLN A 358 -7.30 -1.47 -18.14
C GLN A 358 -5.78 -1.28 -18.00
N HIS A 359 -5.33 -0.65 -16.92
CA HIS A 359 -3.93 -0.27 -16.70
C HIS A 359 -3.28 -1.04 -15.53
N SER A 360 -3.84 -2.18 -15.15
CA SER A 360 -3.39 -2.97 -14.02
C SER A 360 -3.39 -4.45 -14.33
N THR A 361 -2.48 -5.18 -13.70
CA THR A 361 -2.45 -6.66 -13.67
C THR A 361 -3.25 -7.25 -12.50
N ARG A 362 -3.99 -6.42 -11.76
CA ARG A 362 -4.77 -6.78 -10.58
C ARG A 362 -6.08 -7.47 -10.93
N THR A 363 -6.57 -8.28 -10.02
CA THR A 363 -7.93 -8.87 -10.13
C THR A 363 -9.00 -7.78 -10.00
N PRO A 364 -10.25 -8.03 -10.46
CA PRO A 364 -11.35 -7.07 -10.29
C PRO A 364 -11.61 -6.66 -8.83
N GLU A 365 -11.41 -7.58 -7.88
CA GLU A 365 -11.54 -7.30 -6.44
C GLU A 365 -10.43 -6.38 -5.93
N GLU A 366 -9.19 -6.64 -6.33
CA GLU A 366 -8.06 -5.77 -5.99
C GLU A 366 -8.19 -4.37 -6.61
N VAL A 367 -8.68 -4.28 -7.84
CA VAL A 367 -8.96 -2.99 -8.50
C VAL A 367 -10.02 -2.22 -7.72
N ARG A 368 -11.11 -2.87 -7.30
CA ARG A 368 -12.15 -2.25 -6.47
C ARG A 368 -11.62 -1.78 -5.12
N GLY A 369 -10.80 -2.61 -4.47
CA GLY A 369 -10.13 -2.26 -3.22
C GLY A 369 -9.21 -1.04 -3.36
N GLU A 370 -8.45 -0.97 -4.46
CA GLU A 370 -7.60 0.20 -4.75
C GLU A 370 -8.42 1.48 -4.98
N VAL A 371 -9.51 1.43 -5.76
CA VAL A 371 -10.40 2.57 -5.98
C VAL A 371 -11.00 3.03 -4.65
N ASN A 372 -11.51 2.11 -3.82
CA ASN A 372 -12.03 2.42 -2.49
C ASN A 372 -10.98 3.10 -1.61
N ARG A 373 -9.73 2.66 -1.68
CA ARG A 373 -8.62 3.28 -0.93
C ARG A 373 -8.40 4.74 -1.33
N TYR A 374 -8.47 5.09 -2.62
CA TYR A 374 -8.31 6.48 -3.08
C TYR A 374 -9.48 7.36 -2.68
N ILE A 375 -10.70 6.83 -2.65
CA ILE A 375 -11.90 7.55 -2.24
C ILE A 375 -11.95 7.81 -0.73
N SER A 376 -11.25 6.99 0.07
CA SER A 376 -11.31 7.01 1.55
C SER A 376 -10.56 8.16 2.19
N TRP A 377 -9.89 8.99 1.44
CA TRP A 377 -9.12 10.14 1.92
C TRP A 377 -9.99 11.38 2.15
#